data_24adcd7dfb080b4931a0eb8adeec6f97
#
_entry.id   24adcd7dfb080b4931a0eb8adeec6f97
#
_cell.length_a   1.000
_cell.length_b   1.000
_cell.length_c   1.000
_cell.angle_alpha   90.00
_cell.angle_beta   90.00
_cell.angle_gamma   90.00
#
_symmetry.space_group_name_H-M   'P 1'
#
loop_
_entity.id
_entity.type
_entity.pdbx_description
1 polymer ?
#
loop_
_entity_poly.entity_id
_entity_poly.type
_entity_poly.pdbx_seq_one_letter_code
_entity_poly.pdbx_strand_id
1 'polypeptide(L)'
;MVKNVTLTIDHKSITVPETTTILEAARMLNINIPTLCYLKDVNEIAACRLCCVEVKGMERLVPACDNVVADGMEVFTNSPMAREARRANLRLILSEHDASCTSCSRSGNCTLQSLANDFNMRGEHYPTKLRREAVDYSTPLIRENDKCVKCMRCIQICENVQTVKIWDLLGTGSRATVDASRNRRIQDTECTYCGQCITHCPTAALRERDDTGIVFDAIDDPNTVTVVQVAPAVRAAWAEQFNLSPEFATPKRMAAALRELGFNYVFDTDFAADLTIMEEGSEFLERFTHKKDYRWPMFTSCCPGWVRFLKSQYPERTEELSTAKSPQQMFGAIAKTYFAEKIGIDPKRLFVVSIMPCVAKKSECTLPTMRGEDGIPDVDVSITTRELDIMLRANHISPVHLPEEEFDSPLGSGTGAAVVFGATGGVMDAALRSAYYLVTGENPDPDAFTAVRGMDGWKEASFNIPTAGEVKVAVVSGLGNARKLLNAIERGEVSYDFVAVMACPGGCAGGGGQPIHDGQELAEARGGVLWRLDKGEALRFSHENPDVQALYRDYLGKPLGEKSHHLLHTDHLAWEMPQAQRGQ
;
A
#
# COMPACT_ATOMS: atom_id res chain seq x y z
N MET A 1 -26.18 -8.48 -26.57
CA MET A 1 -24.87 -8.33 -27.24
C MET A 1 -24.62 -6.83 -27.42
N VAL A 2 -23.48 -6.34 -26.94
CA VAL A 2 -23.09 -4.92 -27.13
C VAL A 2 -22.83 -4.72 -28.63
N LYS A 3 -23.42 -3.69 -29.22
CA LYS A 3 -23.26 -3.36 -30.64
C LYS A 3 -21.86 -2.75 -30.86
N ASN A 4 -21.19 -3.17 -31.94
CA ASN A 4 -19.97 -2.52 -32.38
C ASN A 4 -20.30 -1.35 -33.30
N VAL A 5 -19.55 -0.25 -33.14
CA VAL A 5 -19.66 0.96 -33.96
C VAL A 5 -18.32 1.29 -34.57
N THR A 6 -18.34 1.91 -35.76
CA THR A 6 -17.12 2.34 -36.47
C THR A 6 -17.05 3.86 -36.46
N LEU A 7 -15.90 4.39 -36.03
CA LEU A 7 -15.64 5.83 -35.98
C LEU A 7 -14.24 6.16 -36.50
N THR A 8 -14.00 7.44 -36.69
CA THR A 8 -12.70 7.96 -37.13
C THR A 8 -12.14 8.93 -36.07
N ILE A 9 -10.91 8.73 -35.66
CA ILE A 9 -10.18 9.63 -34.74
C ILE A 9 -8.89 10.07 -35.42
N ASP A 10 -8.71 11.37 -35.63
CA ASP A 10 -7.58 11.96 -36.38
C ASP A 10 -7.25 11.20 -37.66
N HIS A 11 -8.29 10.97 -38.48
CA HIS A 11 -8.24 10.25 -39.77
C HIS A 11 -7.93 8.74 -39.68
N LYS A 12 -7.87 8.15 -38.48
CA LYS A 12 -7.69 6.70 -38.29
C LYS A 12 -9.05 6.07 -37.93
N SER A 13 -9.45 5.04 -38.67
CA SER A 13 -10.71 4.31 -38.41
C SER A 13 -10.48 3.22 -37.35
N ILE A 14 -11.48 3.04 -36.49
CA ILE A 14 -11.52 1.96 -35.48
C ILE A 14 -12.95 1.48 -35.29
N THR A 15 -13.10 0.19 -35.02
CA THR A 15 -14.39 -0.43 -34.68
C THR A 15 -14.31 -0.96 -33.25
N VAL A 16 -15.18 -0.47 -32.36
CA VAL A 16 -15.19 -0.78 -30.92
C VAL A 16 -16.64 -0.92 -30.43
N PRO A 17 -16.87 -1.52 -29.27
CA PRO A 17 -18.16 -1.51 -28.59
C PRO A 17 -18.72 -0.08 -28.42
N GLU A 18 -20.04 0.10 -28.60
CA GLU A 18 -20.71 1.41 -28.44
C GLU A 18 -20.61 1.99 -27.03
N THR A 19 -20.22 1.19 -26.03
CA THR A 19 -19.99 1.61 -24.64
C THR A 19 -18.58 2.16 -24.40
N THR A 20 -17.67 2.07 -25.40
CA THR A 20 -16.30 2.56 -25.28
C THR A 20 -16.28 4.08 -25.25
N THR A 21 -15.46 4.70 -24.39
CA THR A 21 -15.27 6.16 -24.39
C THR A 21 -14.39 6.60 -25.56
N ILE A 22 -14.52 7.86 -25.97
CA ILE A 22 -13.63 8.44 -27.01
C ILE A 22 -12.17 8.34 -26.56
N LEU A 23 -11.88 8.54 -25.28
CA LEU A 23 -10.54 8.43 -24.73
C LEU A 23 -9.95 7.02 -24.87
N GLU A 24 -10.73 5.99 -24.56
CA GLU A 24 -10.30 4.60 -24.70
C GLU A 24 -10.11 4.20 -26.15
N ALA A 25 -11.04 4.59 -27.03
CA ALA A 25 -10.90 4.36 -28.47
C ALA A 25 -9.63 5.04 -29.04
N ALA A 26 -9.31 6.26 -28.59
CA ALA A 26 -8.10 6.97 -28.99
C ALA A 26 -6.83 6.24 -28.51
N ARG A 27 -6.82 5.74 -27.25
CA ARG A 27 -5.71 4.94 -26.70
C ARG A 27 -5.45 3.65 -27.49
N MET A 28 -6.51 2.97 -27.92
CA MET A 28 -6.38 1.77 -28.79
C MET A 28 -5.73 2.09 -30.15
N LEU A 29 -5.83 3.33 -30.62
CA LEU A 29 -5.16 3.83 -31.82
C LEU A 29 -3.77 4.42 -31.55
N ASN A 30 -3.24 4.32 -30.31
CA ASN A 30 -2.02 5.00 -29.85
C ASN A 30 -2.09 6.53 -30.04
N ILE A 31 -3.25 7.13 -29.86
CA ILE A 31 -3.46 8.58 -29.84
C ILE A 31 -3.56 9.02 -28.39
N ASN A 32 -2.62 9.88 -27.96
CA ASN A 32 -2.60 10.40 -26.60
C ASN A 32 -3.50 11.64 -26.46
N ILE A 33 -4.54 11.53 -25.66
CA ILE A 33 -5.37 12.65 -25.22
C ILE A 33 -5.01 12.97 -23.77
N PRO A 34 -4.58 14.21 -23.44
CA PRO A 34 -4.12 14.54 -22.10
C PRO A 34 -5.26 14.46 -21.08
N THR A 35 -4.95 13.89 -19.90
CA THR A 35 -5.88 13.77 -18.77
C THR A 35 -5.20 14.16 -17.47
N LEU A 36 -5.94 14.64 -16.48
CA LEU A 36 -5.46 14.92 -15.14
C LEU A 36 -6.38 14.31 -14.07
N CYS A 37 -7.69 14.33 -14.26
CA CYS A 37 -8.65 13.78 -13.30
C CYS A 37 -9.02 12.31 -13.58
N TYR A 38 -8.84 11.81 -14.79
CA TYR A 38 -9.33 10.50 -15.22
C TYR A 38 -8.61 9.35 -14.51
N LEU A 39 -9.39 8.44 -13.95
CA LEU A 39 -9.01 7.10 -13.52
C LEU A 39 -10.06 6.14 -14.05
N LYS A 40 -9.62 5.15 -14.83
CA LYS A 40 -10.54 4.18 -15.45
C LYS A 40 -11.37 3.46 -14.38
N ASP A 41 -12.67 3.30 -14.64
CA ASP A 41 -13.64 2.63 -13.77
C ASP A 41 -13.79 3.23 -12.34
N VAL A 42 -13.06 4.31 -12.03
CA VAL A 42 -13.06 4.94 -10.70
C VAL A 42 -13.47 6.41 -10.76
N ASN A 43 -12.85 7.21 -11.63
CA ASN A 43 -13.08 8.66 -11.69
C ASN A 43 -13.17 9.16 -13.13
N GLU A 44 -14.34 9.02 -13.75
CA GLU A 44 -14.64 9.39 -15.13
C GLU A 44 -15.62 10.58 -15.19
N ILE A 45 -15.32 11.64 -14.42
CA ILE A 45 -16.24 12.76 -14.14
C ILE A 45 -15.95 14.03 -14.95
N ALA A 46 -14.99 13.99 -15.85
CA ALA A 46 -14.58 15.10 -16.72
C ALA A 46 -14.30 16.45 -16.00
N ALA A 47 -13.84 16.43 -14.74
CA ALA A 47 -13.67 17.63 -13.92
C ALA A 47 -12.64 18.62 -14.49
N CYS A 48 -11.48 18.12 -14.97
CA CYS A 48 -10.36 18.96 -15.40
C CYS A 48 -10.49 19.55 -16.80
N ARG A 49 -11.34 18.96 -17.66
CA ARG A 49 -11.56 19.36 -19.07
C ARG A 49 -10.31 19.41 -19.96
N LEU A 50 -9.23 18.73 -19.56
CA LEU A 50 -8.02 18.65 -20.38
C LEU A 50 -8.15 17.63 -21.53
N CYS A 51 -9.10 16.70 -21.45
CA CYS A 51 -9.38 15.71 -22.48
C CYS A 51 -10.40 16.19 -23.55
N CYS A 52 -10.71 17.47 -23.60
CA CYS A 52 -11.66 18.00 -24.59
C CYS A 52 -11.19 17.76 -26.03
N VAL A 53 -12.10 17.27 -26.87
CA VAL A 53 -11.91 16.99 -28.28
C VAL A 53 -13.03 17.64 -29.12
N GLU A 54 -12.78 17.88 -30.40
CA GLU A 54 -13.76 18.33 -31.35
C GLU A 54 -14.41 17.11 -32.01
N VAL A 55 -15.74 17.14 -32.13
CA VAL A 55 -16.50 16.11 -32.85
C VAL A 55 -17.23 16.82 -34.00
N LYS A 56 -17.04 16.32 -35.22
CA LYS A 56 -17.65 16.91 -36.42
C LYS A 56 -19.18 16.98 -36.31
N GLY A 57 -19.71 18.16 -36.57
CA GLY A 57 -21.14 18.41 -36.46
C GLY A 57 -21.62 18.82 -35.07
N MET A 58 -20.72 18.86 -34.05
CA MET A 58 -21.02 19.43 -32.74
C MET A 58 -20.44 20.84 -32.63
N GLU A 59 -21.23 21.77 -32.10
CA GLU A 59 -20.80 23.17 -31.88
C GLU A 59 -19.88 23.33 -30.68
N ARG A 60 -19.82 22.34 -29.79
CA ARG A 60 -19.07 22.38 -28.53
C ARG A 60 -18.06 21.24 -28.44
N LEU A 61 -16.93 21.52 -27.85
CA LEU A 61 -15.99 20.48 -27.47
C LEU A 61 -16.60 19.55 -26.42
N VAL A 62 -16.32 18.26 -26.55
CA VAL A 62 -16.72 17.23 -25.57
C VAL A 62 -15.54 16.66 -24.86
N PRO A 63 -15.62 16.34 -23.55
CA PRO A 63 -14.55 15.63 -22.86
C PRO A 63 -14.54 14.16 -23.30
N ALA A 64 -13.38 13.69 -23.75
CA ALA A 64 -13.23 12.33 -24.28
C ALA A 64 -13.36 11.23 -23.21
N CYS A 65 -13.15 11.56 -21.93
CA CYS A 65 -13.11 10.57 -20.86
C CYS A 65 -14.47 10.09 -20.35
N ASP A 66 -15.56 10.84 -20.63
CA ASP A 66 -16.93 10.51 -20.20
C ASP A 66 -17.95 10.46 -21.35
N ASN A 67 -17.50 10.69 -22.58
CA ASN A 67 -18.34 10.58 -23.77
C ASN A 67 -18.05 9.29 -24.52
N VAL A 68 -19.09 8.50 -24.75
CA VAL A 68 -19.03 7.26 -25.50
C VAL A 68 -19.03 7.51 -27.00
N VAL A 69 -18.49 6.57 -27.75
CA VAL A 69 -18.43 6.62 -29.22
C VAL A 69 -19.79 6.35 -29.88
N ALA A 70 -19.96 6.86 -31.12
CA ALA A 70 -21.14 6.58 -31.93
C ALA A 70 -20.72 6.18 -33.34
N ASP A 71 -21.62 5.47 -34.06
CA ASP A 71 -21.34 5.03 -35.42
C ASP A 71 -21.22 6.24 -36.37
N GLY A 72 -20.19 6.22 -37.22
CA GLY A 72 -19.86 7.32 -38.12
C GLY A 72 -19.31 8.59 -37.46
N MET A 73 -19.02 8.56 -36.15
CA MET A 73 -18.43 9.70 -35.43
C MET A 73 -17.06 10.05 -36.02
N GLU A 74 -16.77 11.34 -36.20
CA GLU A 74 -15.47 11.84 -36.64
C GLU A 74 -14.91 12.79 -35.60
N VAL A 75 -13.79 12.40 -34.96
CA VAL A 75 -13.19 13.08 -33.81
C VAL A 75 -11.83 13.67 -34.18
N PHE A 76 -11.61 14.92 -33.79
CA PHE A 76 -10.33 15.61 -33.92
C PHE A 76 -9.76 15.90 -32.55
N THR A 77 -8.70 15.19 -32.20
CA THR A 77 -8.14 15.27 -30.84
C THR A 77 -7.26 16.48 -30.63
N ASN A 78 -6.73 17.09 -31.67
CA ASN A 78 -5.78 18.20 -31.59
C ASN A 78 -6.13 19.37 -32.54
N SER A 79 -7.41 19.71 -32.68
CA SER A 79 -7.84 20.89 -33.43
C SER A 79 -7.39 22.20 -32.73
N PRO A 80 -7.35 23.35 -33.47
CA PRO A 80 -7.05 24.65 -32.87
C PRO A 80 -7.93 24.97 -31.66
N MET A 81 -9.24 24.69 -31.77
CA MET A 81 -10.21 24.92 -30.69
C MET A 81 -9.92 24.04 -29.47
N ALA A 82 -9.60 22.76 -29.68
CA ALA A 82 -9.26 21.85 -28.60
C ALA A 82 -7.95 22.28 -27.87
N ARG A 83 -6.91 22.70 -28.61
CA ARG A 83 -5.67 23.20 -28.03
C ARG A 83 -5.87 24.46 -27.19
N GLU A 84 -6.65 25.42 -27.68
CA GLU A 84 -6.97 26.66 -26.98
C GLU A 84 -7.74 26.38 -25.68
N ALA A 85 -8.78 25.56 -25.75
CA ALA A 85 -9.56 25.17 -24.56
C ALA A 85 -8.71 24.47 -23.50
N ARG A 86 -7.83 23.55 -23.88
CA ARG A 86 -6.91 22.88 -22.95
C ARG A 86 -5.95 23.86 -22.28
N ARG A 87 -5.37 24.79 -23.05
CA ARG A 87 -4.51 25.84 -22.49
C ARG A 87 -5.25 26.72 -21.51
N ALA A 88 -6.47 27.14 -21.82
CA ALA A 88 -7.31 27.93 -20.93
C ALA A 88 -7.63 27.19 -19.63
N ASN A 89 -8.05 25.91 -19.74
CA ASN A 89 -8.32 25.07 -18.57
C ASN A 89 -7.06 24.86 -17.70
N LEU A 90 -5.92 24.61 -18.32
CA LEU A 90 -4.66 24.43 -17.58
C LEU A 90 -4.23 25.72 -16.86
N ARG A 91 -4.42 26.92 -17.48
CA ARG A 91 -4.19 28.21 -16.82
C ARG A 91 -5.08 28.38 -15.59
N LEU A 92 -6.36 27.98 -15.67
CA LEU A 92 -7.29 28.04 -14.53
C LEU A 92 -6.82 27.10 -13.40
N ILE A 93 -6.41 25.88 -13.72
CA ILE A 93 -5.87 24.94 -12.73
C ILE A 93 -4.63 25.50 -12.06
N LEU A 94 -3.68 26.02 -12.84
CA LEU A 94 -2.43 26.59 -12.32
C LEU A 94 -2.66 27.86 -11.48
N SER A 95 -3.73 28.61 -11.72
CA SER A 95 -4.05 29.82 -10.93
C SER A 95 -4.49 29.53 -9.48
N GLU A 96 -4.88 28.29 -9.19
CA GLU A 96 -5.26 27.84 -7.85
C GLU A 96 -4.28 26.83 -7.26
N HIS A 97 -3.10 26.65 -7.89
CA HIS A 97 -2.10 25.68 -7.48
C HIS A 97 -0.79 26.37 -7.07
N ASP A 98 -0.21 25.97 -5.92
CA ASP A 98 1.14 26.38 -5.54
C ASP A 98 2.17 25.65 -6.42
N ALA A 99 2.68 26.37 -7.41
CA ALA A 99 3.64 25.88 -8.39
C ALA A 99 5.10 25.97 -7.92
N SER A 100 5.36 25.96 -6.61
CA SER A 100 6.72 25.92 -6.02
C SER A 100 7.37 24.54 -6.22
N CYS A 101 7.55 24.14 -7.48
CA CYS A 101 7.94 22.78 -7.86
C CYS A 101 9.30 22.35 -7.29
N THR A 102 10.25 23.27 -7.13
CA THR A 102 11.61 22.94 -6.62
C THR A 102 11.63 22.45 -5.18
N SER A 103 10.62 22.81 -4.39
CA SER A 103 10.43 22.37 -3.00
C SER A 103 9.31 21.35 -2.83
N CYS A 104 8.75 20.85 -3.92
CA CYS A 104 7.61 19.95 -3.90
C CYS A 104 8.05 18.48 -3.86
N SER A 105 7.46 17.65 -3.00
CA SER A 105 7.74 16.21 -2.90
C SER A 105 7.45 15.42 -4.19
N ARG A 106 6.66 15.96 -5.12
CA ARG A 106 6.35 15.37 -6.42
C ARG A 106 7.12 16.03 -7.58
N SER A 107 8.16 16.82 -7.30
CA SER A 107 8.99 17.43 -8.36
C SER A 107 9.62 16.36 -9.25
N GLY A 108 9.48 16.50 -10.57
CA GLY A 108 9.94 15.50 -11.55
C GLY A 108 9.04 14.27 -11.71
N ASN A 109 8.04 14.08 -10.82
CA ASN A 109 7.05 12.99 -10.89
C ASN A 109 5.65 13.55 -10.61
N CYS A 110 5.21 14.53 -11.39
CA CYS A 110 3.92 15.22 -11.22
C CYS A 110 3.23 15.40 -12.57
N THR A 111 2.04 14.83 -12.73
CA THR A 111 1.26 14.92 -13.98
C THR A 111 0.94 16.37 -14.35
N LEU A 112 0.64 17.23 -13.37
CA LEU A 112 0.38 18.65 -13.64
C LEU A 112 1.63 19.36 -14.16
N GLN A 113 2.82 19.08 -13.60
CA GLN A 113 4.10 19.62 -14.04
C GLN A 113 4.42 19.18 -15.47
N SER A 114 4.24 17.91 -15.79
CA SER A 114 4.42 17.37 -17.16
C SER A 114 3.49 18.06 -18.15
N LEU A 115 2.18 18.15 -17.83
CA LEU A 115 1.22 18.84 -18.67
C LEU A 115 1.57 20.33 -18.88
N ALA A 116 2.00 21.03 -17.83
CA ALA A 116 2.42 22.43 -17.94
C ALA A 116 3.64 22.59 -18.88
N ASN A 117 4.58 21.64 -18.84
CA ASN A 117 5.72 21.60 -19.76
C ASN A 117 5.28 21.29 -21.21
N ASP A 118 4.44 20.27 -21.41
CA ASP A 118 3.94 19.84 -22.72
C ASP A 118 3.17 20.97 -23.44
N PHE A 119 2.38 21.73 -22.68
CA PHE A 119 1.64 22.89 -23.22
C PHE A 119 2.46 24.18 -23.25
N ASN A 120 3.75 24.13 -22.87
CA ASN A 120 4.66 25.30 -22.78
C ASN A 120 4.04 26.46 -21.99
N MET A 121 3.53 26.16 -20.79
CA MET A 121 2.86 27.13 -19.90
C MET A 121 3.89 27.92 -19.10
N ARG A 122 4.68 28.75 -19.79
CA ARG A 122 5.73 29.59 -19.18
C ARG A 122 5.26 31.04 -19.05
N GLY A 123 5.16 31.52 -17.81
CA GLY A 123 4.93 32.94 -17.53
C GLY A 123 3.52 33.49 -17.81
N GLU A 124 2.60 32.69 -18.33
CA GLU A 124 1.23 33.11 -18.67
C GLU A 124 0.22 32.60 -17.64
N HIS A 125 0.24 33.13 -16.43
CA HIS A 125 -0.69 32.73 -15.36
C HIS A 125 -1.75 33.81 -15.11
N TYR A 126 -2.98 33.36 -14.80
CA TYR A 126 -3.93 34.22 -14.10
C TYR A 126 -3.38 34.54 -12.71
N PRO A 127 -3.76 35.69 -12.11
CA PRO A 127 -3.35 36.01 -10.75
C PRO A 127 -3.68 34.86 -9.80
N THR A 128 -2.66 34.34 -9.11
CA THR A 128 -2.81 33.20 -8.21
C THR A 128 -3.46 33.64 -6.90
N LYS A 129 -4.52 32.94 -6.50
CA LYS A 129 -5.20 33.11 -5.20
C LYS A 129 -5.09 31.81 -4.42
N LEU A 130 -3.96 31.63 -3.71
CA LEU A 130 -3.76 30.45 -2.88
C LEU A 130 -4.44 30.64 -1.52
N ARG A 131 -5.17 29.61 -1.10
CA ARG A 131 -5.67 29.49 0.26
C ARG A 131 -4.65 28.70 1.08
N ARG A 132 -3.72 29.40 1.71
CA ARG A 132 -2.72 28.78 2.59
C ARG A 132 -3.36 28.46 3.93
N GLU A 133 -3.46 27.19 4.23
CA GLU A 133 -3.87 26.68 5.53
C GLU A 133 -2.66 26.03 6.21
N ALA A 134 -2.66 26.00 7.55
CA ALA A 134 -1.63 25.31 8.29
C ALA A 134 -1.69 23.81 8.00
N VAL A 135 -0.55 23.22 7.69
CA VAL A 135 -0.45 21.77 7.44
C VAL A 135 -0.39 21.03 8.77
N ASP A 136 -1.24 20.03 8.94
CA ASP A 136 -1.24 19.15 10.11
C ASP A 136 -0.27 17.98 9.89
N TYR A 137 0.80 17.94 10.68
CA TYR A 137 1.82 16.88 10.66
C TYR A 137 1.61 15.82 11.75
N SER A 138 0.49 15.87 12.50
CA SER A 138 0.21 14.93 13.58
C SER A 138 -0.12 13.52 13.10
N THR A 139 -0.48 13.35 11.83
CA THR A 139 -0.85 12.08 11.23
C THR A 139 0.13 11.60 10.16
N PRO A 140 0.15 10.29 9.85
CA PRO A 140 0.98 9.75 8.78
C PRO A 140 0.62 10.24 7.38
N LEU A 141 -0.60 10.75 7.20
CA LEU A 141 -1.14 11.26 5.94
C LEU A 141 -1.25 12.77 6.02
N ILE A 142 -0.55 13.47 5.15
CA ILE A 142 -0.47 14.93 5.10
C ILE A 142 -1.31 15.44 3.93
N ARG A 143 -2.01 16.55 4.18
CA ARG A 143 -2.78 17.27 3.19
C ARG A 143 -2.30 18.72 3.06
N GLU A 144 -2.02 19.13 1.81
CA GLU A 144 -1.64 20.49 1.43
C GLU A 144 -2.70 21.06 0.47
N ASN A 145 -3.56 21.94 0.98
CA ASN A 145 -4.72 22.46 0.25
C ASN A 145 -4.34 23.28 -0.98
N ASP A 146 -3.26 24.05 -0.92
CA ASP A 146 -2.77 24.93 -1.98
C ASP A 146 -2.18 24.15 -3.18
N LYS A 147 -1.91 22.85 -3.02
CA LYS A 147 -1.50 21.97 -4.11
C LYS A 147 -2.65 21.16 -4.73
N CYS A 148 -3.88 21.32 -4.21
CA CYS A 148 -5.02 20.55 -4.67
C CYS A 148 -5.63 21.13 -5.96
N VAL A 149 -5.69 20.31 -7.01
CA VAL A 149 -6.29 20.65 -8.32
C VAL A 149 -7.76 20.24 -8.44
N LYS A 150 -8.37 19.80 -7.36
CA LYS A 150 -9.80 19.42 -7.27
C LYS A 150 -10.21 18.39 -8.32
N CYS A 151 -9.33 17.42 -8.59
CA CYS A 151 -9.58 16.35 -9.56
C CYS A 151 -10.54 15.27 -9.06
N MET A 152 -10.87 15.24 -7.77
CA MET A 152 -11.77 14.31 -7.07
C MET A 152 -11.27 12.86 -7.00
N ARG A 153 -10.07 12.50 -7.52
CA ARG A 153 -9.56 11.12 -7.49
C ARG A 153 -9.53 10.54 -6.08
N CYS A 154 -9.07 11.32 -5.06
CA CYS A 154 -8.99 10.86 -3.67
C CYS A 154 -10.37 10.57 -3.06
N ILE A 155 -11.41 11.35 -3.43
CA ILE A 155 -12.80 11.11 -3.01
C ILE A 155 -13.25 9.77 -3.58
N GLN A 156 -13.14 9.58 -4.89
CA GLN A 156 -13.64 8.40 -5.58
C GLN A 156 -12.90 7.11 -5.17
N ILE A 157 -11.57 7.15 -5.02
CA ILE A 157 -10.81 6.01 -4.50
C ILE A 157 -11.25 5.64 -3.07
N CYS A 158 -11.42 6.64 -2.20
CA CYS A 158 -11.79 6.41 -0.82
C CYS A 158 -13.25 5.94 -0.67
N GLU A 159 -14.14 6.39 -1.54
CA GLU A 159 -15.55 6.04 -1.52
C GLU A 159 -15.85 4.73 -2.27
N ASN A 160 -15.39 4.59 -3.52
CA ASN A 160 -15.80 3.49 -4.39
C ASN A 160 -14.91 2.25 -4.26
N VAL A 161 -13.61 2.42 -3.98
CA VAL A 161 -12.65 1.31 -3.88
C VAL A 161 -12.44 0.91 -2.42
N GLN A 162 -12.14 1.87 -1.55
CA GLN A 162 -11.87 1.59 -0.13
C GLN A 162 -13.10 1.66 0.76
N THR A 163 -14.18 2.27 0.31
CA THR A 163 -15.47 2.37 1.01
C THR A 163 -15.42 3.01 2.42
N VAL A 164 -14.39 3.85 2.68
CA VAL A 164 -14.20 4.53 3.99
C VAL A 164 -14.79 5.93 4.00
N LYS A 165 -14.84 6.61 2.85
CA LYS A 165 -15.49 7.93 2.64
C LYS A 165 -14.93 9.06 3.53
N ILE A 166 -13.60 9.17 3.60
CA ILE A 166 -12.95 10.22 4.41
C ILE A 166 -13.04 11.58 3.73
N TRP A 167 -12.82 11.63 2.41
CA TRP A 167 -12.70 12.87 1.64
C TRP A 167 -14.04 13.32 1.09
N ASP A 168 -14.25 14.64 1.08
CA ASP A 168 -15.46 15.28 0.55
C ASP A 168 -15.11 16.62 -0.13
N LEU A 169 -16.02 17.13 -0.95
CA LEU A 169 -15.93 18.46 -1.54
C LEU A 169 -16.64 19.46 -0.63
N LEU A 170 -15.86 20.29 0.06
CA LEU A 170 -16.35 21.30 0.97
C LEU A 170 -16.41 22.68 0.30
N GLY A 171 -17.39 23.50 0.69
CA GLY A 171 -17.58 24.85 0.16
C GLY A 171 -18.16 24.88 -1.27
N THR A 172 -18.23 26.08 -1.85
CA THR A 172 -18.82 26.32 -3.17
C THR A 172 -18.03 27.37 -3.95
N GLY A 173 -18.09 27.33 -5.28
CA GLY A 173 -17.41 28.26 -6.18
C GLY A 173 -15.89 28.28 -5.97
N SER A 174 -15.28 29.46 -5.91
CA SER A 174 -13.84 29.61 -5.71
C SER A 174 -13.34 29.19 -4.32
N ARG A 175 -14.25 28.93 -3.38
CA ARG A 175 -13.95 28.43 -2.04
C ARG A 175 -14.05 26.91 -1.93
N ALA A 176 -14.41 26.23 -3.01
CA ALA A 176 -14.47 24.78 -3.01
C ALA A 176 -13.08 24.19 -2.73
N THR A 177 -13.02 23.21 -1.84
CA THR A 177 -11.81 22.47 -1.49
C THR A 177 -12.16 21.01 -1.25
N VAL A 178 -11.22 20.11 -1.48
CA VAL A 178 -11.37 18.71 -1.07
C VAL A 178 -10.73 18.59 0.32
N ASP A 179 -11.47 18.15 1.30
CA ASP A 179 -10.97 17.95 2.67
C ASP A 179 -11.69 16.80 3.37
N ALA A 180 -11.29 16.51 4.62
CA ALA A 180 -11.97 15.49 5.39
C ALA A 180 -13.46 15.86 5.61
N SER A 181 -14.32 14.89 5.39
CA SER A 181 -15.77 15.04 5.48
C SER A 181 -16.19 15.75 6.78
N ARG A 182 -17.15 16.67 6.70
CA ARG A 182 -17.61 17.52 7.80
C ARG A 182 -16.53 18.43 8.40
N ASN A 183 -15.46 18.73 7.64
CA ASN A 183 -14.35 19.59 8.08
C ASN A 183 -13.68 19.10 9.38
N ARG A 184 -13.59 17.77 9.57
CA ARG A 184 -12.89 17.15 10.70
C ARG A 184 -11.37 17.14 10.47
N ARG A 185 -10.59 17.02 11.52
CA ARG A 185 -9.16 16.68 11.37
C ARG A 185 -9.05 15.21 10.97
N ILE A 186 -8.04 14.83 10.18
CA ILE A 186 -7.86 13.45 9.71
C ILE A 186 -7.78 12.46 10.87
N GLN A 187 -7.12 12.83 11.96
CA GLN A 187 -7.01 12.00 13.17
C GLN A 187 -8.36 11.69 13.86
N ASP A 188 -9.35 12.58 13.68
CA ASP A 188 -10.69 12.44 14.29
C ASP A 188 -11.66 11.70 13.34
N THR A 189 -11.13 11.15 12.24
CA THR A 189 -11.90 10.39 11.25
C THR A 189 -11.61 8.89 11.33
N GLU A 190 -12.42 8.13 10.64
CA GLU A 190 -12.29 6.68 10.48
C GLU A 190 -11.18 6.30 9.48
N CYS A 191 -10.22 7.20 9.22
CA CYS A 191 -9.15 6.99 8.26
C CYS A 191 -8.29 5.79 8.61
N THR A 192 -8.13 4.88 7.66
CA THR A 192 -7.32 3.67 7.81
C THR A 192 -5.85 3.88 7.48
N TYR A 193 -5.48 5.08 7.04
CA TYR A 193 -4.14 5.43 6.54
C TYR A 193 -3.61 4.49 5.44
N CYS A 194 -4.51 3.86 4.66
CA CYS A 194 -4.11 2.95 3.58
C CYS A 194 -3.26 3.61 2.48
N GLY A 195 -3.28 4.95 2.37
CA GLY A 195 -2.47 5.71 1.43
C GLY A 195 -2.93 5.65 -0.03
N GLN A 196 -4.06 4.99 -0.36
CA GLN A 196 -4.55 4.89 -1.74
C GLN A 196 -4.92 6.25 -2.33
N CYS A 197 -5.34 7.20 -1.53
CA CYS A 197 -5.57 8.58 -1.94
C CYS A 197 -4.25 9.31 -2.30
N ILE A 198 -3.11 8.92 -1.73
CA ILE A 198 -1.78 9.45 -2.06
C ILE A 198 -1.34 8.96 -3.43
N THR A 199 -1.38 7.63 -3.65
CA THR A 199 -0.92 7.00 -4.90
C THR A 199 -1.70 7.47 -6.12
N HIS A 200 -2.96 7.88 -5.94
CA HIS A 200 -3.83 8.38 -7.00
C HIS A 200 -3.89 9.91 -7.10
N CYS A 201 -3.21 10.65 -6.21
CA CYS A 201 -3.14 12.10 -6.31
C CYS A 201 -2.18 12.50 -7.46
N PRO A 202 -2.64 13.28 -8.48
CA PRO A 202 -1.79 13.66 -9.60
C PRO A 202 -0.80 14.79 -9.26
N THR A 203 -0.90 15.33 -8.04
CA THR A 203 -0.03 16.36 -7.49
C THR A 203 0.45 15.96 -6.10
N ALA A 204 1.08 16.87 -5.35
CA ALA A 204 1.51 16.64 -3.96
C ALA A 204 0.48 17.09 -2.92
N ALA A 205 -0.80 17.25 -3.29
CA ALA A 205 -1.82 17.69 -2.33
C ALA A 205 -2.06 16.66 -1.22
N LEU A 206 -1.82 15.38 -1.49
CA LEU A 206 -1.81 14.30 -0.51
C LEU A 206 -0.47 13.58 -0.60
N ARG A 207 0.17 13.42 0.53
CA ARG A 207 1.45 12.72 0.68
C ARG A 207 1.54 12.07 2.06
N GLU A 208 2.51 11.20 2.23
CA GLU A 208 2.93 10.73 3.55
C GLU A 208 3.65 11.83 4.33
N ARG A 209 3.66 11.71 5.65
CA ARG A 209 4.57 12.50 6.51
C ARG A 209 6.00 12.06 6.21
N ASP A 210 6.86 13.02 5.98
CA ASP A 210 8.29 12.78 5.76
C ASP A 210 8.98 12.61 7.11
N ASP A 211 9.45 11.41 7.39
CA ASP A 211 10.18 11.05 8.60
C ASP A 211 11.69 10.78 8.31
N THR A 212 12.17 11.10 7.11
CA THR A 212 13.59 10.87 6.71
C THR A 212 14.57 11.64 7.59
N GLY A 213 14.22 12.86 8.02
CA GLY A 213 15.04 13.66 8.94
C GLY A 213 15.30 12.96 10.26
N ILE A 214 14.27 12.30 10.84
CA ILE A 214 14.42 11.54 12.10
C ILE A 214 15.40 10.39 11.92
N VAL A 215 15.38 9.73 10.76
CA VAL A 215 16.29 8.62 10.46
C VAL A 215 17.72 9.12 10.29
N PHE A 216 17.92 10.24 9.56
CA PHE A 216 19.26 10.84 9.42
C PHE A 216 19.84 11.29 10.77
N ASP A 217 19.03 11.95 11.61
CA ASP A 217 19.45 12.34 12.95
C ASP A 217 19.89 11.15 13.80
N ALA A 218 19.21 10.00 13.66
CA ALA A 218 19.57 8.77 14.38
C ALA A 218 20.85 8.11 13.83
N ILE A 219 21.08 8.15 12.50
CA ILE A 219 22.31 7.65 11.88
C ILE A 219 23.52 8.50 12.28
N ASP A 220 23.35 9.82 12.38
CA ASP A 220 24.42 10.76 12.70
C ASP A 220 24.73 10.82 14.20
N ASP A 221 23.86 10.31 15.09
CA ASP A 221 24.10 10.30 16.52
C ASP A 221 25.04 9.16 16.94
N PRO A 222 26.28 9.46 17.41
CA PRO A 222 27.26 8.44 17.80
C PRO A 222 26.85 7.62 19.04
N ASN A 223 25.82 8.03 19.77
CA ASN A 223 25.30 7.31 20.93
C ASN A 223 24.19 6.32 20.55
N THR A 224 23.70 6.39 19.33
CA THR A 224 22.62 5.56 18.81
C THR A 224 23.18 4.43 17.95
N VAL A 225 22.59 3.25 18.06
CA VAL A 225 22.86 2.11 17.17
C VAL A 225 21.63 1.92 16.30
N THR A 226 21.76 2.19 15.02
CA THR A 226 20.66 2.11 14.08
C THR A 226 20.51 0.71 13.51
N VAL A 227 19.31 0.19 13.58
CA VAL A 227 18.89 -1.10 12.99
C VAL A 227 17.79 -0.82 11.97
N VAL A 228 17.96 -1.33 10.76
CA VAL A 228 16.93 -1.22 9.73
C VAL A 228 16.40 -2.59 9.33
N GLN A 229 15.07 -2.68 9.14
CA GLN A 229 14.39 -3.84 8.57
C GLN A 229 13.64 -3.44 7.31
N VAL A 230 13.59 -4.32 6.31
CA VAL A 230 12.97 -4.05 5.02
C VAL A 230 11.85 -5.03 4.72
N ALA A 231 10.64 -4.52 4.45
CA ALA A 231 9.48 -5.36 4.16
C ALA A 231 9.61 -6.12 2.82
N PRO A 232 9.01 -7.32 2.72
CA PRO A 232 9.05 -8.15 1.51
C PRO A 232 8.71 -7.40 0.22
N ALA A 233 7.64 -6.60 0.19
CA ALA A 233 7.22 -5.91 -1.02
C ALA A 233 8.10 -4.73 -1.45
N VAL A 234 8.97 -4.22 -0.58
CA VAL A 234 9.91 -3.14 -0.92
C VAL A 234 10.89 -3.58 -1.97
N ARG A 235 11.38 -4.84 -1.88
CA ARG A 235 12.35 -5.42 -2.83
C ARG A 235 11.88 -5.46 -4.28
N ALA A 236 10.56 -5.43 -4.51
CA ALA A 236 10.00 -5.39 -5.86
C ALA A 236 9.97 -3.98 -6.48
N ALA A 237 10.21 -2.92 -5.69
CA ALA A 237 9.94 -1.54 -6.13
C ALA A 237 10.99 -0.49 -5.72
N TRP A 238 11.96 -0.79 -4.84
CA TRP A 238 12.87 0.18 -4.23
C TRP A 238 13.74 0.97 -5.23
N ALA A 239 13.99 0.41 -6.40
CA ALA A 239 14.83 1.05 -7.41
C ALA A 239 14.04 1.50 -8.67
N GLU A 240 12.70 1.48 -8.65
CA GLU A 240 11.87 1.93 -9.78
C GLU A 240 12.14 3.40 -10.14
N GLN A 241 12.37 4.27 -9.15
CA GLN A 241 12.66 5.68 -9.38
C GLN A 241 14.06 5.93 -9.96
N PHE A 242 14.92 4.91 -9.94
CA PHE A 242 16.22 4.89 -10.64
C PHE A 242 16.12 4.23 -12.02
N ASN A 243 14.92 3.84 -12.46
CA ASN A 243 14.66 3.13 -13.72
C ASN A 243 15.43 1.80 -13.83
N LEU A 244 15.62 1.10 -12.72
CA LEU A 244 16.28 -0.20 -12.67
C LEU A 244 15.25 -1.33 -12.62
N SER A 245 15.54 -2.41 -13.35
CA SER A 245 14.68 -3.60 -13.30
C SER A 245 14.82 -4.34 -11.96
N PRO A 246 13.78 -5.06 -11.50
CA PRO A 246 13.86 -5.85 -10.28
C PRO A 246 14.95 -6.94 -10.30
N GLU A 247 15.29 -7.46 -11.48
CA GLU A 247 16.35 -8.46 -11.65
C GLU A 247 17.73 -7.86 -11.39
N PHE A 248 17.92 -6.58 -11.66
CA PHE A 248 19.16 -5.86 -11.35
C PHE A 248 19.16 -5.34 -9.91
N ALA A 249 18.04 -4.79 -9.47
CA ALA A 249 17.85 -4.22 -8.14
C ALA A 249 17.53 -5.31 -7.10
N THR A 250 18.46 -6.25 -6.92
CA THR A 250 18.30 -7.40 -6.02
C THR A 250 18.15 -6.98 -4.54
N PRO A 251 17.58 -7.83 -3.67
CA PRO A 251 17.56 -7.59 -2.21
C PRO A 251 18.96 -7.40 -1.62
N LYS A 252 19.96 -8.13 -2.12
CA LYS A 252 21.36 -8.01 -1.68
C LYS A 252 21.98 -6.65 -2.04
N ARG A 253 21.63 -6.10 -3.21
CA ARG A 253 22.04 -4.76 -3.61
C ARG A 253 21.35 -3.68 -2.78
N MET A 254 20.11 -3.92 -2.35
CA MET A 254 19.41 -3.07 -1.40
C MET A 254 20.09 -3.07 -0.02
N ALA A 255 20.55 -4.23 0.45
CA ALA A 255 21.29 -4.32 1.71
C ALA A 255 22.58 -3.46 1.67
N ALA A 256 23.32 -3.51 0.55
CA ALA A 256 24.49 -2.63 0.35
C ALA A 256 24.10 -1.15 0.35
N ALA A 257 22.98 -0.77 -0.29
CA ALA A 257 22.48 0.61 -0.29
C ALA A 257 22.19 1.12 1.13
N LEU A 258 21.61 0.30 1.97
CA LEU A 258 21.29 0.65 3.36
C LEU A 258 22.53 0.79 4.23
N ARG A 259 23.56 -0.04 4.01
CA ARG A 259 24.85 0.12 4.69
C ARG A 259 25.55 1.40 4.26
N GLU A 260 25.50 1.74 2.97
CA GLU A 260 26.08 2.99 2.46
C GLU A 260 25.33 4.23 2.98
N LEU A 261 24.04 4.11 3.31
CA LEU A 261 23.29 5.15 4.03
C LEU A 261 23.79 5.38 5.47
N GLY A 262 24.50 4.41 6.06
CA GLY A 262 25.08 4.53 7.39
C GLY A 262 24.39 3.71 8.49
N PHE A 263 23.44 2.84 8.18
CA PHE A 263 22.86 1.94 9.16
C PHE A 263 23.91 0.98 9.74
N ASN A 264 23.89 0.80 11.07
CA ASN A 264 24.83 -0.10 11.75
C ASN A 264 24.50 -1.57 11.49
N TYR A 265 23.20 -1.92 11.42
CA TYR A 265 22.73 -3.27 11.12
C TYR A 265 21.58 -3.22 10.13
N VAL A 266 21.65 -4.10 9.14
CA VAL A 266 20.68 -4.20 8.03
C VAL A 266 20.06 -5.58 8.01
N PHE A 267 18.79 -5.68 8.35
CA PHE A 267 18.03 -6.92 8.44
C PHE A 267 16.86 -6.99 7.47
N ASP A 268 16.30 -8.17 7.36
CA ASP A 268 15.14 -8.44 6.53
C ASP A 268 13.90 -8.72 7.40
N THR A 269 12.79 -8.04 7.11
CA THR A 269 11.51 -8.32 7.76
C THR A 269 10.99 -9.73 7.39
N ASP A 270 11.55 -10.40 6.38
CA ASP A 270 11.22 -11.79 6.05
C ASP A 270 11.44 -12.73 7.25
N PHE A 271 12.48 -12.50 8.05
CA PHE A 271 12.68 -13.20 9.33
C PHE A 271 11.43 -13.10 10.22
N ALA A 272 10.93 -11.89 10.41
CA ALA A 272 9.75 -11.68 11.25
C ALA A 272 8.44 -12.13 10.58
N ALA A 273 8.39 -12.18 9.26
CA ALA A 273 7.27 -12.76 8.54
C ALA A 273 7.19 -14.27 8.80
N ASP A 274 8.32 -14.98 8.75
CA ASP A 274 8.39 -16.39 9.14
C ASP A 274 8.01 -16.59 10.61
N LEU A 275 8.49 -15.72 11.50
CA LEU A 275 8.13 -15.74 12.92
C LEU A 275 6.61 -15.53 13.12
N THR A 276 6.01 -14.60 12.36
CA THR A 276 4.55 -14.36 12.40
C THR A 276 3.78 -15.59 11.99
N ILE A 277 4.21 -16.32 10.95
CA ILE A 277 3.56 -17.57 10.56
C ILE A 277 3.62 -18.62 11.68
N MET A 278 4.70 -18.69 12.42
CA MET A 278 4.80 -19.63 13.53
C MET A 278 3.84 -19.27 14.67
N GLU A 279 3.68 -18.00 15.00
CA GLU A 279 2.76 -17.56 16.06
C GLU A 279 1.30 -17.58 15.57
N GLU A 280 0.98 -16.92 14.45
CA GLU A 280 -0.40 -16.81 13.94
C GLU A 280 -0.94 -18.17 13.47
N GLY A 281 -0.08 -19.00 12.84
CA GLY A 281 -0.44 -20.38 12.46
C GLY A 281 -0.71 -21.27 13.67
N SER A 282 0.08 -21.13 14.73
CA SER A 282 -0.15 -21.86 15.98
C SER A 282 -1.42 -21.38 16.69
N GLU A 283 -1.68 -20.07 16.70
CA GLU A 283 -2.91 -19.47 17.22
C GLU A 283 -4.14 -19.98 16.46
N PHE A 284 -4.05 -20.04 15.11
CA PHE A 284 -5.13 -20.57 14.30
C PHE A 284 -5.42 -22.03 14.65
N LEU A 285 -4.39 -22.88 14.76
CA LEU A 285 -4.57 -24.30 15.11
C LEU A 285 -5.14 -24.48 16.52
N GLU A 286 -4.71 -23.67 17.50
CA GLU A 286 -5.28 -23.68 18.85
C GLU A 286 -6.77 -23.32 18.84
N ARG A 287 -7.13 -22.18 18.18
CA ARG A 287 -8.52 -21.76 18.03
C ARG A 287 -9.35 -22.79 17.27
N PHE A 288 -8.79 -23.40 16.21
CA PHE A 288 -9.48 -24.39 15.40
C PHE A 288 -9.77 -25.68 16.18
N THR A 289 -8.84 -26.10 17.05
CA THR A 289 -9.02 -27.26 17.94
C THR A 289 -10.11 -26.98 19.00
N HIS A 290 -10.22 -25.75 19.49
CA HIS A 290 -11.20 -25.32 20.48
C HIS A 290 -12.32 -24.47 19.85
N LYS A 291 -12.77 -24.84 18.66
CA LYS A 291 -13.65 -24.04 17.77
C LYS A 291 -14.89 -23.45 18.44
N LYS A 292 -15.40 -24.07 19.48
CA LYS A 292 -16.62 -23.64 20.21
C LYS A 292 -16.37 -22.45 21.14
N ASP A 293 -15.12 -22.18 21.50
CA ASP A 293 -14.74 -21.17 22.47
C ASP A 293 -14.42 -19.82 21.80
N TYR A 294 -14.38 -19.79 20.46
CA TYR A 294 -14.01 -18.63 19.67
C TYR A 294 -15.09 -18.22 18.66
N ARG A 295 -15.05 -16.94 18.28
CA ARG A 295 -15.81 -16.42 17.15
C ARG A 295 -15.07 -16.68 15.85
N TRP A 296 -15.80 -16.86 14.76
CA TRP A 296 -15.28 -17.19 13.44
C TRP A 296 -15.79 -16.23 12.36
N PRO A 297 -14.98 -15.99 11.31
CA PRO A 297 -13.64 -16.53 11.09
C PRO A 297 -12.57 -15.88 11.96
N MET A 298 -11.38 -16.50 12.08
CA MET A 298 -10.18 -15.80 12.52
C MET A 298 -9.66 -14.94 11.37
N PHE A 299 -9.39 -13.65 11.61
CA PHE A 299 -8.79 -12.73 10.63
C PHE A 299 -7.31 -12.50 10.91
N THR A 300 -6.48 -12.39 9.86
CA THR A 300 -5.10 -11.92 10.01
C THR A 300 -5.05 -10.49 10.56
N SER A 301 -4.01 -10.13 11.31
CA SER A 301 -3.81 -8.82 11.94
C SER A 301 -2.59 -8.06 11.44
N CYS A 302 -1.81 -8.61 10.52
CA CYS A 302 -0.54 -8.03 10.06
C CYS A 302 -0.71 -6.71 9.25
N CYS A 303 -1.93 -6.39 8.77
CA CYS A 303 -2.23 -5.17 8.02
C CYS A 303 -2.90 -4.11 8.90
N PRO A 304 -2.20 -3.05 9.38
CA PRO A 304 -2.78 -2.05 10.27
C PRO A 304 -3.92 -1.25 9.62
N GLY A 305 -3.90 -1.07 8.29
CA GLY A 305 -5.01 -0.44 7.58
C GLY A 305 -6.30 -1.28 7.64
N TRP A 306 -6.20 -2.60 7.61
CA TRP A 306 -7.31 -3.51 7.82
C TRP A 306 -7.79 -3.49 9.27
N VAL A 307 -6.89 -3.61 10.23
CA VAL A 307 -7.23 -3.57 11.67
C VAL A 307 -7.99 -2.29 12.00
N ARG A 308 -7.51 -1.12 11.52
CA ARG A 308 -8.21 0.16 11.68
C ARG A 308 -9.59 0.16 11.03
N PHE A 309 -9.72 -0.42 9.85
CA PHE A 309 -11.02 -0.55 9.18
C PHE A 309 -11.99 -1.40 9.99
N LEU A 310 -11.58 -2.59 10.44
CA LEU A 310 -12.44 -3.47 11.23
C LEU A 310 -12.90 -2.77 12.51
N LYS A 311 -11.96 -2.19 13.27
CA LYS A 311 -12.25 -1.50 14.53
C LYS A 311 -13.17 -0.27 14.37
N SER A 312 -13.09 0.43 13.23
CA SER A 312 -13.93 1.60 12.98
C SER A 312 -15.29 1.27 12.39
N GLN A 313 -15.38 0.23 11.55
CA GLN A 313 -16.59 -0.11 10.79
C GLN A 313 -17.36 -1.29 11.40
N TYR A 314 -16.67 -2.21 12.05
CA TYR A 314 -17.21 -3.47 12.62
C TYR A 314 -16.58 -3.76 13.99
N PRO A 315 -16.68 -2.82 14.98
CA PRO A 315 -15.96 -2.93 16.26
C PRO A 315 -16.30 -4.21 17.04
N GLU A 316 -17.51 -4.75 16.87
CA GLU A 316 -17.97 -5.99 17.50
C GLU A 316 -17.24 -7.25 17.01
N ARG A 317 -16.47 -7.14 15.91
CA ARG A 317 -15.66 -8.23 15.34
C ARG A 317 -14.17 -8.14 15.72
N THR A 318 -13.80 -7.19 16.58
CA THR A 318 -12.37 -6.98 16.95
C THR A 318 -11.75 -8.24 17.57
N GLU A 319 -12.52 -9.04 18.32
CA GLU A 319 -12.08 -10.29 18.92
C GLU A 319 -11.80 -11.42 17.89
N GLU A 320 -12.27 -11.26 16.65
CA GLU A 320 -12.03 -12.22 15.56
C GLU A 320 -10.63 -12.01 14.93
N LEU A 321 -9.93 -10.89 15.23
CA LEU A 321 -8.55 -10.69 14.80
C LEU A 321 -7.59 -11.67 15.48
N SER A 322 -6.53 -12.08 14.77
CA SER A 322 -5.36 -12.69 15.38
C SER A 322 -4.74 -11.74 16.39
N THR A 323 -4.27 -12.25 17.50
CA THR A 323 -3.55 -11.47 18.51
C THR A 323 -2.09 -11.25 18.15
N ALA A 324 -1.56 -11.95 17.14
CA ALA A 324 -0.19 -11.79 16.68
C ALA A 324 0.11 -10.35 16.24
N LYS A 325 1.21 -9.78 16.70
CA LYS A 325 1.74 -8.52 16.18
C LYS A 325 2.09 -8.68 14.70
N SER A 326 2.15 -7.58 13.96
CA SER A 326 2.62 -7.64 12.58
C SER A 326 4.12 -7.97 12.51
N PRO A 327 4.63 -8.50 11.38
CA PRO A 327 6.06 -8.75 11.18
C PRO A 327 6.94 -7.54 11.53
N GLN A 328 6.50 -6.31 11.19
CA GLN A 328 7.20 -5.09 11.58
C GLN A 328 7.42 -4.99 13.08
N GLN A 329 6.37 -5.20 13.87
CA GLN A 329 6.40 -5.04 15.32
C GLN A 329 7.06 -6.24 16.01
N MET A 330 6.84 -7.46 15.49
CA MET A 330 7.57 -8.65 15.98
C MET A 330 9.09 -8.49 15.82
N PHE A 331 9.53 -8.01 14.64
CA PHE A 331 10.94 -7.71 14.41
C PHE A 331 11.45 -6.71 15.44
N GLY A 332 10.73 -5.60 15.64
CA GLY A 332 11.13 -4.56 16.58
C GLY A 332 11.25 -5.07 18.02
N ALA A 333 10.25 -5.83 18.48
CA ALA A 333 10.25 -6.43 19.81
C ALA A 333 11.47 -7.36 20.00
N ILE A 334 11.78 -8.20 19.00
CA ILE A 334 12.96 -9.09 19.05
C ILE A 334 14.27 -8.31 18.95
N ALA A 335 14.33 -7.25 18.15
CA ALA A 335 15.51 -6.39 18.05
C ALA A 335 15.80 -5.68 19.39
N LYS A 336 14.77 -5.11 20.03
CA LYS A 336 14.88 -4.40 21.30
C LYS A 336 15.16 -5.32 22.50
N THR A 337 14.90 -6.62 22.39
CA THR A 337 15.11 -7.60 23.46
C THR A 337 16.26 -8.56 23.14
N TYR A 338 16.01 -9.60 22.38
CA TYR A 338 16.99 -10.66 22.06
C TYR A 338 18.26 -10.12 21.40
N PHE A 339 18.12 -9.28 20.37
CA PHE A 339 19.29 -8.79 19.65
C PHE A 339 20.08 -7.78 20.48
N ALA A 340 19.41 -6.84 21.17
CA ALA A 340 20.05 -5.90 22.08
C ALA A 340 20.87 -6.61 23.18
N GLU A 341 20.30 -7.68 23.78
CA GLU A 341 21.01 -8.54 24.76
C GLU A 341 22.23 -9.22 24.14
N LYS A 342 22.06 -9.78 22.94
CA LYS A 342 23.12 -10.51 22.22
C LYS A 342 24.34 -9.65 21.87
N ILE A 343 24.11 -8.37 21.52
CA ILE A 343 25.20 -7.43 21.23
C ILE A 343 25.63 -6.58 22.43
N GLY A 344 25.00 -6.78 23.61
CA GLY A 344 25.34 -6.10 24.85
C GLY A 344 25.05 -4.60 24.87
N ILE A 345 23.98 -4.18 24.20
CA ILE A 345 23.59 -2.76 24.10
C ILE A 345 22.28 -2.51 24.85
N ASP A 346 22.19 -1.36 25.53
CA ASP A 346 20.95 -0.89 26.15
C ASP A 346 19.88 -0.71 25.06
N PRO A 347 18.69 -1.33 25.17
CA PRO A 347 17.59 -1.16 24.24
C PRO A 347 17.23 0.30 23.91
N LYS A 348 17.45 1.23 24.85
CA LYS A 348 17.23 2.67 24.65
C LYS A 348 18.17 3.31 23.63
N ARG A 349 19.33 2.70 23.41
CA ARG A 349 20.31 3.14 22.42
C ARG A 349 20.11 2.49 21.05
N LEU A 350 19.25 1.46 20.97
CA LEU A 350 18.93 0.80 19.73
C LEU A 350 17.78 1.53 19.05
N PHE A 351 18.00 2.10 17.88
CA PHE A 351 16.97 2.80 17.10
C PHE A 351 16.54 1.93 15.92
N VAL A 352 15.31 1.43 15.97
CA VAL A 352 14.77 0.50 14.97
C VAL A 352 13.98 1.26 13.93
N VAL A 353 14.44 1.20 12.69
CA VAL A 353 13.80 1.77 11.50
C VAL A 353 13.16 0.65 10.69
N SER A 354 11.93 0.83 10.25
CA SER A 354 11.29 -0.06 9.30
C SER A 354 11.05 0.62 7.95
N ILE A 355 11.40 -0.05 6.85
CA ILE A 355 11.11 0.41 5.49
C ILE A 355 9.95 -0.41 4.95
N MET A 356 8.82 0.28 4.72
CA MET A 356 7.53 -0.37 4.47
C MET A 356 6.85 0.15 3.19
N PRO A 357 6.14 -0.68 2.43
CA PRO A 357 5.33 -0.24 1.28
C PRO A 357 4.02 0.45 1.70
N CYS A 358 3.91 0.91 2.95
CA CYS A 358 2.66 1.18 3.64
C CYS A 358 2.73 2.46 4.48
N VAL A 359 1.71 3.33 4.38
CA VAL A 359 1.60 4.54 5.21
C VAL A 359 1.01 4.21 6.59
N ALA A 360 0.10 3.24 6.68
CA ALA A 360 -0.52 2.85 7.95
C ALA A 360 0.50 2.27 8.96
N LYS A 361 1.62 1.73 8.49
CA LYS A 361 2.73 1.23 9.33
C LYS A 361 3.36 2.33 10.18
N LYS A 362 3.39 3.58 9.70
CA LYS A 362 3.79 4.74 10.52
C LYS A 362 2.89 4.94 11.74
N SER A 363 1.58 4.74 11.57
CA SER A 363 0.60 4.82 12.66
C SER A 363 0.71 3.64 13.62
N GLU A 364 1.05 2.45 13.14
CA GLU A 364 1.20 1.25 13.96
C GLU A 364 2.30 1.41 15.01
N CYS A 365 3.44 2.02 14.66
CA CYS A 365 4.54 2.30 15.59
C CYS A 365 4.14 3.19 16.78
N THR A 366 3.05 3.95 16.67
CA THR A 366 2.58 4.86 17.72
C THR A 366 1.50 4.27 18.64
N LEU A 367 1.05 3.05 18.37
CA LEU A 367 0.01 2.40 19.18
C LEU A 367 0.53 2.08 20.59
N PRO A 368 -0.32 2.21 21.62
CA PRO A 368 0.10 1.99 23.00
C PRO A 368 0.52 0.55 23.30
N THR A 369 0.10 -0.40 22.49
CA THR A 369 0.40 -1.83 22.62
C THR A 369 1.63 -2.29 21.83
N MET A 370 2.25 -1.39 21.05
CA MET A 370 3.46 -1.69 20.24
C MET A 370 4.71 -1.17 20.92
N ARG A 371 4.91 -1.62 22.16
CA ARG A 371 6.05 -1.25 23.01
C ARG A 371 6.30 -2.27 24.11
N GLY A 372 7.51 -2.28 24.63
CA GLY A 372 7.89 -3.06 25.80
C GLY A 372 7.27 -2.53 27.11
N GLU A 373 7.41 -3.29 28.20
CA GLU A 373 6.94 -2.90 29.55
C GLU A 373 7.61 -1.62 30.07
N ASP A 374 8.82 -1.35 29.62
CA ASP A 374 9.58 -0.12 29.92
C ASP A 374 9.11 1.11 29.14
N GLY A 375 8.10 0.95 28.29
CA GLY A 375 7.53 1.99 27.45
C GLY A 375 8.33 2.32 26.18
N ILE A 376 9.43 1.60 25.91
CA ILE A 376 10.22 1.74 24.69
C ILE A 376 9.40 1.18 23.51
N PRO A 377 9.23 1.93 22.40
CA PRO A 377 8.52 1.41 21.23
C PRO A 377 9.28 0.22 20.61
N ASP A 378 8.54 -0.76 20.12
CA ASP A 378 9.12 -1.89 19.39
C ASP A 378 9.87 -1.39 18.14
N VAL A 379 9.25 -0.46 17.39
CA VAL A 379 9.84 0.22 16.23
C VAL A 379 9.78 1.72 16.45
N ASP A 380 10.91 2.41 16.34
CA ASP A 380 11.00 3.85 16.61
C ASP A 380 10.40 4.68 15.48
N VAL A 381 10.66 4.30 14.21
CA VAL A 381 10.13 4.99 13.05
C VAL A 381 9.90 4.04 11.88
N SER A 382 8.85 4.30 11.11
CA SER A 382 8.58 3.61 9.84
C SER A 382 8.64 4.61 8.70
N ILE A 383 9.45 4.32 7.68
CA ILE A 383 9.51 5.08 6.43
C ILE A 383 8.96 4.27 5.27
N THR A 384 8.54 4.94 4.22
CA THR A 384 7.99 4.32 3.02
C THR A 384 9.09 3.98 2.01
N THR A 385 8.75 3.17 0.99
CA THR A 385 9.64 2.92 -0.16
C THR A 385 10.03 4.23 -0.87
N ARG A 386 9.11 5.21 -0.93
CA ARG A 386 9.40 6.53 -1.51
C ARG A 386 10.37 7.36 -0.67
N GLU A 387 10.28 7.27 0.65
CA GLU A 387 11.23 7.95 1.55
C GLU A 387 12.62 7.33 1.46
N LEU A 388 12.74 6.00 1.27
CA LEU A 388 14.02 5.35 0.98
C LEU A 388 14.65 5.93 -0.30
N ASP A 389 13.88 6.09 -1.39
CA ASP A 389 14.36 6.71 -2.62
C ASP A 389 14.90 8.14 -2.36
N ILE A 390 14.19 8.94 -1.56
CA ILE A 390 14.63 10.28 -1.17
C ILE A 390 15.97 10.22 -0.41
N MET A 391 16.11 9.31 0.55
CA MET A 391 17.35 9.16 1.33
C MET A 391 18.54 8.76 0.46
N LEU A 392 18.37 7.80 -0.47
CA LEU A 392 19.41 7.39 -1.39
C LEU A 392 19.87 8.55 -2.29
N ARG A 393 18.92 9.34 -2.80
CA ARG A 393 19.23 10.52 -3.63
C ARG A 393 19.92 11.62 -2.83
N ALA A 394 19.47 11.88 -1.60
CA ALA A 394 20.06 12.89 -0.72
C ALA A 394 21.53 12.59 -0.41
N ASN A 395 21.89 11.31 -0.28
CA ASN A 395 23.26 10.85 -0.04
C ASN A 395 24.04 10.55 -1.34
N HIS A 396 23.48 10.87 -2.52
CA HIS A 396 24.09 10.60 -3.82
C HIS A 396 24.46 9.13 -4.07
N ILE A 397 23.75 8.20 -3.40
CA ILE A 397 23.94 6.76 -3.57
C ILE A 397 23.30 6.32 -4.89
N SER A 398 24.10 5.73 -5.76
CA SER A 398 23.65 5.21 -7.05
C SER A 398 23.53 3.68 -6.99
N PRO A 399 22.32 3.11 -7.02
CA PRO A 399 22.15 1.65 -6.97
C PRO A 399 22.89 0.88 -8.08
N VAL A 400 23.21 1.52 -9.21
CA VAL A 400 23.91 0.90 -10.34
C VAL A 400 25.32 0.43 -9.96
N HIS A 401 25.99 1.12 -9.04
CA HIS A 401 27.38 0.86 -8.66
C HIS A 401 27.55 0.04 -7.40
N LEU A 402 26.45 -0.30 -6.72
CA LEU A 402 26.50 -1.05 -5.47
C LEU A 402 26.83 -2.52 -5.70
N PRO A 403 27.64 -3.14 -4.83
CA PRO A 403 27.83 -4.59 -4.80
C PRO A 403 26.56 -5.31 -4.31
N GLU A 404 26.59 -6.62 -4.33
CA GLU A 404 25.62 -7.44 -3.63
C GLU A 404 26.16 -7.83 -2.26
N GLU A 405 25.42 -7.56 -1.17
CA GLU A 405 25.77 -7.85 0.19
C GLU A 405 24.65 -8.59 0.91
N GLU A 406 25.03 -9.51 1.79
CA GLU A 406 24.05 -10.27 2.59
C GLU A 406 23.45 -9.37 3.69
N PHE A 407 22.22 -9.66 4.09
CA PHE A 407 21.66 -9.12 5.32
C PHE A 407 22.44 -9.62 6.53
N ASP A 408 22.38 -8.88 7.64
CA ASP A 408 23.09 -9.23 8.86
C ASP A 408 22.42 -10.40 9.59
N SER A 409 23.20 -11.17 10.35
CA SER A 409 22.71 -12.25 11.21
C SER A 409 22.61 -11.75 12.67
N PRO A 410 21.64 -12.23 13.47
CA PRO A 410 20.79 -13.41 13.25
C PRO A 410 19.35 -13.10 12.77
N LEU A 411 19.01 -11.87 12.41
CA LEU A 411 17.63 -11.46 12.09
C LEU A 411 17.45 -11.13 10.60
N GLY A 412 18.33 -11.58 9.72
CA GLY A 412 18.33 -11.24 8.30
C GLY A 412 18.01 -12.38 7.36
N SER A 413 17.78 -13.60 7.87
CA SER A 413 17.38 -14.72 7.03
C SER A 413 15.87 -14.74 6.82
N GLY A 414 15.43 -15.17 5.65
CA GLY A 414 14.02 -15.35 5.31
C GLY A 414 13.82 -16.58 4.42
N THR A 415 12.59 -17.03 4.31
CA THR A 415 12.20 -18.11 3.40
C THR A 415 11.34 -17.57 2.24
N GLY A 416 11.15 -18.36 1.20
CA GLY A 416 10.23 -18.02 0.12
C GLY A 416 8.80 -17.75 0.63
N ALA A 417 8.38 -18.42 1.71
CA ALA A 417 7.09 -18.17 2.35
C ALA A 417 7.00 -16.73 2.91
N ALA A 418 8.07 -16.20 3.48
CA ALA A 418 8.13 -14.82 3.97
C ALA A 418 8.12 -13.80 2.83
N VAL A 419 8.87 -14.04 1.78
CA VAL A 419 8.95 -13.16 0.59
C VAL A 419 7.56 -12.88 0.00
N VAL A 420 6.70 -13.90 -0.09
CA VAL A 420 5.37 -13.74 -0.70
C VAL A 420 4.36 -12.97 0.15
N PHE A 421 4.65 -12.63 1.41
CA PHE A 421 3.78 -11.79 2.25
C PHE A 421 3.36 -10.48 1.57
N GLY A 422 4.21 -9.95 0.71
CA GLY A 422 3.95 -8.72 -0.04
C GLY A 422 2.91 -8.85 -1.14
N ALA A 423 2.64 -10.06 -1.63
CA ALA A 423 1.70 -10.34 -2.71
C ALA A 423 0.32 -10.73 -2.17
N THR A 424 -0.74 -10.47 -2.96
CA THR A 424 -2.09 -10.93 -2.60
C THR A 424 -2.14 -12.46 -2.51
N GLY A 425 -2.60 -12.97 -1.37
CA GLY A 425 -2.67 -14.40 -1.07
C GLY A 425 -1.40 -14.97 -0.44
N GLY A 426 -0.29 -14.23 -0.44
CA GLY A 426 0.99 -14.74 0.05
C GLY A 426 0.98 -15.10 1.54
N VAL A 427 0.36 -14.28 2.38
CA VAL A 427 0.20 -14.58 3.83
C VAL A 427 -0.57 -15.88 4.03
N MET A 428 -1.69 -16.05 3.32
CA MET A 428 -2.50 -17.28 3.41
C MET A 428 -1.74 -18.51 2.89
N ASP A 429 -1.04 -18.36 1.77
CA ASP A 429 -0.20 -19.42 1.19
C ASP A 429 0.88 -19.86 2.20
N ALA A 430 1.62 -18.93 2.79
CA ALA A 430 2.62 -19.20 3.81
C ALA A 430 2.04 -19.88 5.06
N ALA A 431 0.89 -19.37 5.54
CA ALA A 431 0.20 -19.93 6.69
C ALA A 431 -0.26 -21.39 6.45
N LEU A 432 -0.84 -21.67 5.27
CA LEU A 432 -1.29 -23.01 4.91
C LEU A 432 -0.12 -24.00 4.76
N ARG A 433 1.01 -23.56 4.18
CA ARG A 433 2.23 -24.37 4.09
C ARG A 433 2.70 -24.84 5.47
N SER A 434 2.81 -23.92 6.43
CA SER A 434 3.30 -24.24 7.77
C SER A 434 2.25 -24.92 8.64
N ALA A 435 0.97 -24.56 8.54
CA ALA A 435 -0.13 -25.24 9.23
C ALA A 435 -0.22 -26.73 8.83
N TYR A 436 -0.04 -27.03 7.55
CA TYR A 436 0.02 -28.41 7.08
C TYR A 436 1.14 -29.20 7.78
N TYR A 437 2.36 -28.62 7.82
CA TYR A 437 3.50 -29.24 8.52
C TYR A 437 3.26 -29.40 10.03
N LEU A 438 2.73 -28.38 10.69
CA LEU A 438 2.48 -28.40 12.14
C LEU A 438 1.49 -29.51 12.55
N VAL A 439 0.57 -29.88 11.63
CA VAL A 439 -0.42 -30.93 11.87
C VAL A 439 0.07 -32.31 11.44
N THR A 440 0.81 -32.41 10.34
CA THR A 440 1.16 -33.73 9.74
C THR A 440 2.60 -34.16 10.06
N GLY A 441 3.50 -33.22 10.37
CA GLY A 441 4.94 -33.44 10.49
C GLY A 441 5.66 -33.57 9.14
N GLU A 442 4.96 -33.36 8.01
CA GLU A 442 5.51 -33.46 6.66
C GLU A 442 5.26 -32.17 5.87
N ASN A 443 6.22 -31.79 5.03
CA ASN A 443 6.06 -30.62 4.15
C ASN A 443 5.07 -30.94 3.01
N PRO A 444 4.13 -30.03 2.72
CA PRO A 444 3.34 -30.15 1.49
C PRO A 444 4.18 -29.79 0.26
N ASP A 445 3.64 -30.00 -0.95
CA ASP A 445 4.19 -29.34 -2.13
C ASP A 445 4.11 -27.80 -1.90
N PRO A 446 5.20 -27.05 -2.05
CA PRO A 446 5.20 -25.59 -1.87
C PRO A 446 4.19 -24.84 -2.76
N ASP A 447 3.75 -25.44 -3.86
CA ASP A 447 2.76 -24.89 -4.77
C ASP A 447 1.35 -25.50 -4.61
N ALA A 448 1.10 -26.30 -3.55
CA ALA A 448 -0.21 -26.93 -3.28
C ALA A 448 -1.35 -25.91 -3.07
N PHE A 449 -1.03 -24.69 -2.62
CA PHE A 449 -2.01 -23.68 -2.22
C PHE A 449 -2.17 -22.53 -3.22
N THR A 450 -1.86 -22.77 -4.50
CA THR A 450 -1.94 -21.72 -5.56
C THR A 450 -3.34 -21.13 -5.74
N ALA A 451 -4.40 -21.80 -5.32
CA ALA A 451 -5.78 -21.31 -5.41
C ALA A 451 -6.02 -19.98 -4.66
N VAL A 452 -5.21 -19.67 -3.64
CA VAL A 452 -5.32 -18.40 -2.89
C VAL A 452 -4.56 -17.23 -3.55
N ARG A 453 -3.74 -17.50 -4.59
CA ARG A 453 -2.89 -16.50 -5.28
C ARG A 453 -3.66 -15.72 -6.34
N GLY A 454 -3.21 -14.50 -6.68
CA GLY A 454 -3.66 -13.66 -7.82
C GLY A 454 -4.39 -12.40 -7.41
N MET A 455 -4.85 -11.64 -8.41
CA MET A 455 -5.31 -10.24 -8.26
C MET A 455 -6.80 -10.08 -7.97
N ASP A 456 -7.60 -11.16 -8.02
CA ASP A 456 -9.03 -11.07 -7.68
C ASP A 456 -9.18 -10.53 -6.25
N GLY A 457 -10.04 -9.54 -6.09
CA GLY A 457 -10.18 -8.82 -4.82
C GLY A 457 -10.78 -9.64 -3.67
N TRP A 458 -11.43 -10.75 -3.97
CA TRP A 458 -11.95 -11.74 -3.02
C TRP A 458 -11.86 -13.12 -3.65
N LYS A 459 -11.14 -14.03 -2.99
CA LYS A 459 -10.94 -15.43 -3.37
C LYS A 459 -11.27 -16.35 -2.22
N GLU A 460 -11.73 -17.52 -2.56
CA GLU A 460 -12.11 -18.57 -1.63
C GLU A 460 -11.41 -19.88 -2.01
N ALA A 461 -11.01 -20.64 -1.02
CA ALA A 461 -10.49 -21.98 -1.21
C ALA A 461 -10.83 -22.87 0.00
N SER A 462 -10.91 -24.19 -0.25
CA SER A 462 -11.02 -25.20 0.79
C SER A 462 -9.89 -26.19 0.63
N PHE A 463 -9.25 -26.53 1.74
CA PHE A 463 -8.14 -27.48 1.78
C PHE A 463 -8.44 -28.55 2.81
N ASN A 464 -8.19 -29.81 2.44
CA ASN A 464 -8.29 -30.91 3.40
C ASN A 464 -6.91 -31.14 4.03
N ILE A 465 -6.77 -30.76 5.30
CA ILE A 465 -5.56 -31.00 6.07
C ILE A 465 -5.71 -32.33 6.78
N PRO A 466 -4.82 -33.32 6.54
CA PRO A 466 -4.89 -34.62 7.21
C PRO A 466 -5.00 -34.45 8.72
N THR A 467 -5.87 -35.22 9.37
CA THR A 467 -6.16 -35.18 10.81
C THR A 467 -6.91 -33.94 11.33
N ALA A 468 -6.80 -32.76 10.67
CA ALA A 468 -7.54 -31.55 11.04
C ALA A 468 -8.87 -31.39 10.29
N GLY A 469 -9.03 -32.03 9.11
CA GLY A 469 -10.22 -31.95 8.29
C GLY A 469 -10.24 -30.83 7.26
N GLU A 470 -11.43 -30.45 6.80
CA GLU A 470 -11.61 -29.37 5.83
C GLU A 470 -11.45 -28.00 6.50
N VAL A 471 -10.56 -27.18 5.96
CA VAL A 471 -10.33 -25.78 6.35
C VAL A 471 -10.77 -24.88 5.20
N LYS A 472 -11.73 -23.98 5.48
CA LYS A 472 -12.26 -23.00 4.52
C LYS A 472 -11.58 -21.66 4.73
N VAL A 473 -10.96 -21.14 3.69
CA VAL A 473 -10.20 -19.90 3.75
C VAL A 473 -10.70 -18.88 2.73
N ALA A 474 -10.47 -17.60 3.03
CA ALA A 474 -10.65 -16.54 2.06
C ALA A 474 -9.45 -15.57 2.08
N VAL A 475 -9.16 -14.99 0.92
CA VAL A 475 -8.16 -13.94 0.74
C VAL A 475 -8.85 -12.72 0.16
N VAL A 476 -8.65 -11.57 0.79
CA VAL A 476 -9.28 -10.32 0.38
C VAL A 476 -8.24 -9.22 0.25
N SER A 477 -8.28 -8.49 -0.87
CA SER A 477 -7.49 -7.28 -1.10
C SER A 477 -8.38 -6.09 -1.47
N GLY A 478 -8.11 -4.94 -0.81
CA GLY A 478 -8.95 -3.75 -0.87
C GLY A 478 -10.10 -3.75 0.13
N LEU A 479 -10.28 -2.64 0.84
CA LEU A 479 -11.26 -2.54 1.94
C LEU A 479 -12.71 -2.62 1.45
N GLY A 480 -13.01 -2.20 0.22
CA GLY A 480 -14.34 -2.39 -0.38
C GLY A 480 -14.70 -3.87 -0.53
N ASN A 481 -13.74 -4.71 -0.90
CA ASN A 481 -13.93 -6.16 -0.97
C ASN A 481 -14.03 -6.77 0.43
N ALA A 482 -13.25 -6.28 1.39
CA ALA A 482 -13.39 -6.68 2.79
C ALA A 482 -14.80 -6.37 3.33
N ARG A 483 -15.36 -5.19 3.01
CA ARG A 483 -16.75 -4.85 3.35
C ARG A 483 -17.75 -5.82 2.72
N LYS A 484 -17.56 -6.19 1.44
CA LYS A 484 -18.44 -7.17 0.78
C LYS A 484 -18.41 -8.52 1.47
N LEU A 485 -17.21 -9.02 1.81
CA LEU A 485 -17.03 -10.29 2.53
C LEU A 485 -17.69 -10.23 3.92
N LEU A 486 -17.44 -9.18 4.73
CA LEU A 486 -18.04 -9.04 6.05
C LEU A 486 -19.56 -9.01 5.99
N ASN A 487 -20.14 -8.27 5.04
CA ASN A 487 -21.59 -8.25 4.84
C ASN A 487 -22.15 -9.62 4.42
N ALA A 488 -21.42 -10.40 3.61
CA ALA A 488 -21.84 -11.74 3.23
C ALA A 488 -21.79 -12.72 4.42
N ILE A 489 -20.77 -12.59 5.29
CA ILE A 489 -20.70 -13.34 6.57
C ILE A 489 -21.87 -12.97 7.47
N GLU A 490 -22.18 -11.68 7.64
CA GLU A 490 -23.31 -11.21 8.48
C GLU A 490 -24.66 -11.73 7.98
N ARG A 491 -24.83 -11.87 6.65
CA ARG A 491 -26.05 -12.44 6.07
C ARG A 491 -26.08 -13.96 6.09
N GLY A 492 -25.01 -14.63 6.56
CA GLY A 492 -24.90 -16.08 6.58
C GLY A 492 -24.76 -16.72 5.19
N GLU A 493 -24.34 -15.94 4.17
CA GLU A 493 -24.16 -16.43 2.80
C GLU A 493 -22.88 -17.25 2.65
N VAL A 494 -21.85 -16.91 3.44
CA VAL A 494 -20.54 -17.57 3.44
C VAL A 494 -20.03 -17.75 4.86
N SER A 495 -19.16 -18.75 5.03
CA SER A 495 -18.48 -19.02 6.31
C SER A 495 -17.06 -19.52 6.05
N TYR A 496 -16.11 -19.05 6.83
CA TYR A 496 -14.69 -19.39 6.73
C TYR A 496 -14.12 -19.72 8.11
N ASP A 497 -13.00 -20.42 8.10
CA ASP A 497 -12.21 -20.67 9.30
C ASP A 497 -11.08 -19.63 9.42
N PHE A 498 -10.43 -19.26 8.31
CA PHE A 498 -9.34 -18.28 8.31
C PHE A 498 -9.46 -17.33 7.12
N VAL A 499 -9.28 -16.02 7.37
CA VAL A 499 -9.40 -14.98 6.34
C VAL A 499 -8.19 -14.05 6.39
N ALA A 500 -7.45 -13.98 5.30
CA ALA A 500 -6.37 -13.00 5.14
C ALA A 500 -6.89 -11.73 4.45
N VAL A 501 -6.70 -10.56 5.10
CA VAL A 501 -7.18 -9.28 4.57
C VAL A 501 -6.04 -8.28 4.43
N MET A 502 -5.87 -7.75 3.23
CA MET A 502 -4.99 -6.63 2.91
C MET A 502 -5.82 -5.39 2.54
N ALA A 503 -5.52 -4.24 3.18
CA ALA A 503 -6.26 -3.00 2.93
C ALA A 503 -6.07 -2.45 1.51
N CYS A 504 -4.92 -2.69 0.90
CA CYS A 504 -4.60 -2.18 -0.43
C CYS A 504 -5.03 -3.16 -1.53
N PRO A 505 -5.62 -2.69 -2.64
CA PRO A 505 -5.78 -3.52 -3.83
C PRO A 505 -4.44 -4.08 -4.30
N GLY A 506 -4.40 -5.38 -4.58
CA GLY A 506 -3.15 -6.07 -4.95
C GLY A 506 -2.18 -6.36 -3.79
N GLY A 507 -2.61 -6.22 -2.52
CA GLY A 507 -1.78 -6.47 -1.35
C GLY A 507 -0.74 -5.37 -1.09
N CYS A 508 0.34 -5.70 -0.38
CA CYS A 508 1.41 -4.75 -0.07
C CYS A 508 2.21 -4.30 -1.31
N ALA A 509 2.21 -5.09 -2.38
CA ALA A 509 2.76 -4.72 -3.69
C ALA A 509 2.05 -3.49 -4.29
N GLY A 510 0.73 -3.31 -4.03
CA GLY A 510 -0.07 -2.11 -4.31
C GLY A 510 -0.14 -1.12 -3.14
N GLY A 511 0.77 -1.19 -2.20
CA GLY A 511 0.77 -0.40 -0.96
C GLY A 511 0.85 1.09 -1.16
N GLY A 512 0.19 1.87 -0.27
CA GLY A 512 0.16 3.32 -0.31
C GLY A 512 1.51 4.02 -0.14
N GLY A 513 2.56 3.29 0.28
CA GLY A 513 3.95 3.76 0.40
C GLY A 513 4.86 3.40 -0.79
N GLN A 514 4.37 2.65 -1.77
CA GLN A 514 5.13 2.28 -2.97
C GLN A 514 5.34 3.46 -3.94
N PRO A 515 6.36 3.40 -4.81
CA PRO A 515 6.58 4.40 -5.86
C PRO A 515 5.32 4.64 -6.71
N ILE A 516 5.12 5.90 -7.11
CA ILE A 516 3.93 6.31 -7.84
C ILE A 516 4.25 6.47 -9.32
N HIS A 517 3.51 5.76 -10.16
CA HIS A 517 3.49 5.91 -11.61
C HIS A 517 2.06 6.29 -12.01
N ASP A 518 1.81 7.59 -12.20
CA ASP A 518 0.44 8.08 -12.41
C ASP A 518 -0.23 7.42 -13.63
N GLY A 519 -1.42 6.88 -13.40
CA GLY A 519 -2.19 6.15 -14.41
C GLY A 519 -1.74 4.72 -14.70
N GLN A 520 -0.81 4.16 -13.90
CA GLN A 520 -0.37 2.77 -13.99
C GLN A 520 -0.55 2.05 -12.66
N GLU A 521 -1.17 0.87 -12.71
CA GLU A 521 -1.31 -0.02 -11.56
C GLU A 521 -0.26 -1.14 -11.66
N LEU A 522 0.75 -1.09 -10.78
CA LEU A 522 1.90 -2.01 -10.83
C LEU A 522 1.84 -3.13 -9.78
N ALA A 523 0.74 -3.25 -9.04
CA ALA A 523 0.62 -4.25 -7.98
C ALA A 523 0.82 -5.69 -8.48
N GLU A 524 0.27 -6.04 -9.65
CA GLU A 524 0.41 -7.36 -10.27
C GLU A 524 1.85 -7.64 -10.68
N ALA A 525 2.49 -6.69 -11.35
CA ALA A 525 3.88 -6.83 -11.80
C ALA A 525 4.84 -7.01 -10.61
N ARG A 526 4.69 -6.17 -9.57
CA ARG A 526 5.46 -6.26 -8.32
C ARG A 526 5.18 -7.56 -7.56
N GLY A 527 3.93 -8.00 -7.48
CA GLY A 527 3.55 -9.29 -6.91
C GLY A 527 4.19 -10.45 -7.65
N GLY A 528 4.25 -10.39 -9.00
CA GLY A 528 4.93 -11.35 -9.84
C GLY A 528 6.44 -11.47 -9.55
N VAL A 529 7.10 -10.37 -9.14
CA VAL A 529 8.51 -10.41 -8.67
C VAL A 529 8.62 -11.27 -7.41
N LEU A 530 7.76 -11.06 -6.43
CA LEU A 530 7.79 -11.79 -5.16
C LEU A 530 7.55 -13.29 -5.35
N TRP A 531 6.61 -13.68 -6.21
CA TRP A 531 6.36 -15.08 -6.55
C TRP A 531 7.55 -15.73 -7.27
N ARG A 532 8.30 -14.98 -8.09
CA ARG A 532 9.53 -15.50 -8.71
C ARG A 532 10.65 -15.68 -7.69
N LEU A 533 10.78 -14.74 -6.74
CA LEU A 533 11.76 -14.86 -5.67
C LEU A 533 11.50 -16.09 -4.79
N ASP A 534 10.23 -16.32 -4.34
CA ASP A 534 9.86 -17.54 -3.59
C ASP A 534 10.30 -18.82 -4.32
N LYS A 535 10.05 -18.90 -5.63
CA LYS A 535 10.45 -20.07 -6.42
C LYS A 535 11.96 -20.26 -6.52
N GLY A 536 12.73 -19.20 -6.37
CA GLY A 536 14.20 -19.23 -6.40
C GLY A 536 14.84 -19.54 -5.06
N GLU A 537 14.09 -19.46 -3.95
CA GLU A 537 14.60 -19.70 -2.62
C GLU A 537 14.78 -21.19 -2.32
N ALA A 538 15.88 -21.52 -1.63
CA ALA A 538 16.16 -22.89 -1.20
C ALA A 538 15.21 -23.35 -0.09
N LEU A 539 14.86 -22.45 0.85
CA LEU A 539 13.89 -22.68 1.92
C LEU A 539 12.58 -22.00 1.53
N ARG A 540 11.50 -22.76 1.47
CA ARG A 540 10.19 -22.27 1.03
C ARG A 540 9.11 -22.35 2.12
N PHE A 541 9.48 -22.71 3.34
CA PHE A 541 8.57 -22.92 4.47
C PHE A 541 9.06 -22.12 5.69
N SER A 542 8.18 -21.35 6.30
CA SER A 542 8.53 -20.49 7.44
C SER A 542 9.08 -21.27 8.65
N HIS A 543 8.58 -22.46 8.90
CA HIS A 543 9.05 -23.33 9.99
C HIS A 543 10.46 -23.89 9.77
N GLU A 544 11.02 -23.79 8.56
CA GLU A 544 12.40 -24.20 8.24
C GLU A 544 13.43 -23.10 8.43
N ASN A 545 13.01 -21.84 8.70
CA ASN A 545 13.94 -20.74 8.91
C ASN A 545 14.85 -21.03 10.11
N PRO A 546 16.18 -21.16 9.91
CA PRO A 546 17.09 -21.56 10.96
C PRO A 546 17.24 -20.52 12.08
N ASP A 547 17.12 -19.23 11.76
CA ASP A 547 17.19 -18.15 12.74
C ASP A 547 15.93 -18.10 13.61
N VAL A 548 14.76 -18.36 13.03
CA VAL A 548 13.49 -18.49 13.78
C VAL A 548 13.55 -19.71 14.70
N GLN A 549 14.03 -20.86 14.21
CA GLN A 549 14.23 -22.04 15.05
C GLN A 549 15.23 -21.79 16.19
N ALA A 550 16.33 -21.09 15.91
CA ALA A 550 17.30 -20.71 16.93
C ALA A 550 16.70 -19.75 17.95
N LEU A 551 15.91 -18.77 17.50
CA LEU A 551 15.23 -17.83 18.40
C LEU A 551 14.28 -18.55 19.39
N TYR A 552 13.49 -19.52 18.92
CA TYR A 552 12.64 -20.31 19.82
C TYR A 552 13.48 -21.16 20.78
N ARG A 553 14.48 -21.88 20.29
CA ARG A 553 15.33 -22.74 21.13
C ARG A 553 16.06 -21.96 22.21
N ASP A 554 16.62 -20.81 21.87
CA ASP A 554 17.60 -20.11 22.70
C ASP A 554 16.94 -18.98 23.52
N TYR A 555 15.73 -18.50 23.16
CA TYR A 555 15.15 -17.32 23.80
C TYR A 555 13.64 -17.40 24.08
N LEU A 556 12.81 -17.73 23.11
CA LEU A 556 11.33 -17.67 23.24
C LEU A 556 10.73 -18.96 23.82
N GLY A 557 11.40 -20.11 23.68
CA GLY A 557 10.91 -21.42 24.08
C GLY A 557 10.08 -22.10 22.98
N LYS A 558 8.81 -21.73 22.83
CA LYS A 558 7.89 -22.32 21.84
C LYS A 558 6.87 -21.27 21.38
N PRO A 559 6.26 -21.46 20.20
CA PRO A 559 5.12 -20.66 19.79
C PRO A 559 4.02 -20.65 20.86
N LEU A 560 3.33 -19.51 21.03
CA LEU A 560 2.32 -19.26 22.08
C LEU A 560 2.81 -19.55 23.51
N GLY A 561 4.13 -19.67 23.73
CA GLY A 561 4.70 -19.76 25.08
C GLY A 561 4.58 -18.43 25.81
N GLU A 562 4.76 -18.44 27.13
CA GLU A 562 4.62 -17.25 27.97
C GLU A 562 5.43 -16.05 27.43
N LYS A 563 6.72 -16.28 27.12
CA LYS A 563 7.61 -15.22 26.61
C LYS A 563 7.29 -14.80 25.18
N SER A 564 6.96 -15.74 24.30
CA SER A 564 6.58 -15.41 22.92
C SER A 564 5.25 -14.66 22.88
N HIS A 565 4.27 -15.10 23.68
CA HIS A 565 2.99 -14.40 23.78
C HIS A 565 3.16 -12.98 24.31
N HIS A 566 3.97 -12.79 25.34
CA HIS A 566 4.24 -11.47 25.90
C HIS A 566 4.88 -10.50 24.90
N LEU A 567 5.85 -10.96 24.10
CA LEU A 567 6.60 -10.10 23.18
C LEU A 567 5.94 -9.94 21.81
N LEU A 568 5.27 -10.98 21.32
CA LEU A 568 4.84 -11.08 19.92
C LEU A 568 3.33 -10.97 19.72
N HIS A 569 2.55 -10.89 20.80
CA HIS A 569 1.11 -10.73 20.72
C HIS A 569 0.66 -9.37 21.25
N THR A 570 -0.55 -8.96 20.92
CA THR A 570 -1.12 -7.66 21.26
C THR A 570 -2.61 -7.77 21.58
N ASP A 571 -3.08 -6.88 22.46
CA ASP A 571 -4.51 -6.70 22.71
C ASP A 571 -5.07 -5.60 21.79
N HIS A 572 -5.85 -6.00 20.81
CA HIS A 572 -6.54 -5.06 19.92
C HIS A 572 -7.64 -4.27 20.61
N LEU A 573 -8.11 -4.66 21.80
CA LEU A 573 -9.11 -3.92 22.55
C LEU A 573 -8.51 -2.78 23.39
N ALA A 574 -7.19 -2.80 23.64
CA ALA A 574 -6.49 -1.82 24.47
C ALA A 574 -6.34 -0.41 23.84
N TRP A 575 -6.83 -0.19 22.63
CA TRP A 575 -6.85 1.10 21.96
C TRP A 575 -8.12 1.26 21.12
N GLU A 576 -8.53 2.50 20.86
CA GLU A 576 -9.79 2.82 20.18
C GLU A 576 -9.59 3.49 18.83
N MET A 577 -10.59 3.36 17.97
CA MET A 577 -10.74 4.07 16.71
C MET A 577 -12.00 4.94 16.74
N PRO A 578 -12.01 6.10 16.06
CA PRO A 578 -13.25 6.77 15.73
C PRO A 578 -14.18 5.79 14.99
N GLN A 579 -15.41 5.67 15.46
CA GLN A 579 -16.38 4.72 14.91
C GLN A 579 -17.24 5.38 13.84
N ALA A 580 -17.48 4.66 12.75
CA ALA A 580 -18.41 5.08 11.73
C ALA A 580 -19.85 5.06 12.29
N GLN A 581 -20.59 6.13 12.07
CA GLN A 581 -22.03 6.15 12.40
C GLN A 581 -22.75 5.22 11.42
N ARG A 582 -23.12 4.01 11.87
CA ARG A 582 -23.95 3.08 11.10
C ARG A 582 -25.35 3.70 10.93
N GLY A 583 -25.74 4.01 9.71
CA GLY A 583 -27.11 4.40 9.39
C GLY A 583 -27.34 5.86 8.96
N GLN A 584 -26.38 6.52 8.36
CA GLN A 584 -26.61 7.77 7.61
C GLN A 584 -26.17 7.65 6.16
#